data_24413ce6d28acb40177e5e8e8e1add0b
#
_entry.id   24413ce6d28acb40177e5e8e8e1add0b
#
_cell.length_a   1.000
_cell.length_b   1.000
_cell.length_c   1.000
_cell.angle_alpha   90.00
_cell.angle_beta   90.00
_cell.angle_gamma   90.00
#
_symmetry.space_group_name_H-M   'P 1'
#
loop_
_entity.id
_entity.type
_entity.pdbx_description
1 polymer ?
#
loop_
_entity_poly.entity_id
_entity_poly.type
_entity_poly.pdbx_seq_one_letter_code
_entity_poly.pdbx_strand_id
1 'polypeptide(L)'
;AMAVVTIRQLLDSGVHFGHQTRRWNPKVKRFVLAERSGIHIIDLQQSLQHIDNAYEFVKETVAHGGTVLFVGTKKQAQEAILEQATRVGQPYVNQRWLGGLLTNFNTVGKRLARMKELEELDFEDTTKSGFTKKELLIKKRELDKLHKSLGGIRNLTKTPSAIWVVDTKKEHLAIQEAQKLGIPVIGILDTNCDPDEMTYPIPGNDDAIRSVGLLTRVIADAVAEGLIQRHQKPAEGESAEPLAEWERELLEAGAEAAVEAAVVEAVAEVVAEEVVAEAAAAKKPAAKKAAAPKADAAEKKPAAKKPA
;
A
#
# COMPACT_ATOMS: atom_id res chain seq x y z
N ALA A 1 8.03 -21.79 -4.48
CA ALA A 1 7.40 -20.51 -4.16
C ALA A 1 7.34 -19.68 -5.43
N MET A 2 6.20 -19.08 -5.74
CA MET A 2 6.12 -18.13 -6.86
C MET A 2 6.78 -16.84 -6.40
N ALA A 3 7.70 -16.28 -7.20
CA ALA A 3 8.31 -15.00 -6.92
C ALA A 3 7.21 -13.91 -6.86
N VAL A 4 7.21 -13.10 -5.81
CA VAL A 4 6.23 -12.03 -5.59
C VAL A 4 6.26 -10.98 -6.72
N VAL A 5 7.44 -10.81 -7.35
CA VAL A 5 7.67 -9.87 -8.46
C VAL A 5 8.49 -10.57 -9.55
N THR A 6 8.21 -10.24 -10.81
CA THR A 6 8.97 -10.77 -11.94
C THR A 6 10.19 -9.88 -12.26
N ILE A 7 11.26 -10.48 -12.80
CA ILE A 7 12.46 -9.75 -13.26
C ILE A 7 12.08 -8.66 -14.27
N ARG A 8 11.08 -8.92 -15.12
CA ARG A 8 10.60 -7.96 -16.11
C ARG A 8 10.04 -6.71 -15.45
N GLN A 9 9.24 -6.85 -14.40
CA GLN A 9 8.68 -5.71 -13.64
C GLN A 9 9.79 -4.89 -12.97
N LEU A 10 10.84 -5.55 -12.44
CA LEU A 10 12.01 -4.88 -11.87
C LEU A 10 12.80 -4.11 -12.93
N LEU A 11 12.95 -4.67 -14.14
CA LEU A 11 13.61 -3.99 -15.26
C LEU A 11 12.81 -2.79 -15.74
N ASP A 12 11.50 -2.94 -15.94
CA ASP A 12 10.62 -1.88 -16.45
C ASP A 12 10.49 -0.69 -15.47
N SER A 13 10.62 -0.95 -14.17
CA SER A 13 10.64 0.07 -13.12
C SER A 13 12.02 0.70 -12.88
N GLY A 14 13.08 0.15 -13.49
CA GLY A 14 14.42 0.70 -13.38
C GLY A 14 15.12 0.43 -12.05
N VAL A 15 14.77 -0.66 -11.36
CA VAL A 15 15.38 -1.09 -10.09
C VAL A 15 16.87 -1.41 -10.26
N HIS A 16 17.28 -1.86 -11.44
CA HIS A 16 18.66 -2.28 -11.76
C HIS A 16 19.67 -1.13 -11.89
N PHE A 17 19.21 0.13 -11.97
CA PHE A 17 20.14 1.25 -12.03
C PHE A 17 20.61 1.65 -10.64
N GLY A 18 21.91 1.69 -10.46
CA GLY A 18 22.55 2.23 -9.27
C GLY A 18 23.08 3.65 -9.51
N HIS A 19 23.85 4.14 -8.59
CA HIS A 19 24.53 5.42 -8.66
C HIS A 19 25.80 5.37 -9.52
N GLN A 20 26.34 6.58 -9.78
CA GLN A 20 27.63 6.73 -10.47
C GLN A 20 28.75 6.01 -9.72
N THR A 21 29.68 5.39 -10.47
CA THR A 21 30.83 4.65 -9.94
C THR A 21 31.67 5.44 -8.94
N ARG A 22 31.72 6.77 -9.05
CA ARG A 22 32.45 7.64 -8.13
C ARG A 22 31.84 7.75 -6.72
N ARG A 23 30.55 7.42 -6.58
CA ARG A 23 29.79 7.57 -5.31
C ARG A 23 29.47 6.25 -4.63
N TRP A 24 30.05 5.15 -5.09
CA TRP A 24 29.70 3.83 -4.59
C TRP A 24 30.34 3.49 -3.24
N ASN A 25 29.77 2.52 -2.54
CA ASN A 25 30.34 1.91 -1.35
C ASN A 25 30.97 0.56 -1.75
N PRO A 26 32.27 0.31 -1.47
CA PRO A 26 32.93 -0.96 -1.81
C PRO A 26 32.23 -2.20 -1.26
N LYS A 27 31.55 -2.13 -0.13
CA LYS A 27 30.81 -3.25 0.49
C LYS A 27 29.66 -3.75 -0.39
N VAL A 28 29.12 -2.90 -1.27
CA VAL A 28 28.02 -3.25 -2.18
C VAL A 28 28.49 -4.04 -3.39
N LYS A 29 29.82 -4.21 -3.57
CA LYS A 29 30.40 -4.92 -4.74
C LYS A 29 29.73 -6.26 -5.02
N ARG A 30 29.32 -7.00 -4.00
CA ARG A 30 28.64 -8.31 -4.12
C ARG A 30 27.29 -8.25 -4.83
N PHE A 31 26.62 -7.09 -4.86
CA PHE A 31 25.32 -6.88 -5.48
C PHE A 31 25.39 -6.21 -6.86
N VAL A 32 26.60 -5.81 -7.28
CA VAL A 32 26.82 -5.14 -8.57
C VAL A 32 27.12 -6.18 -9.62
N LEU A 33 26.31 -6.23 -10.68
CA LEU A 33 26.49 -7.12 -11.82
C LEU A 33 27.58 -6.61 -12.78
N ALA A 34 27.50 -5.33 -13.16
CA ALA A 34 28.38 -4.70 -14.13
C ALA A 34 28.41 -3.17 -13.98
N GLU A 35 29.32 -2.55 -14.70
CA GLU A 35 29.36 -1.11 -14.91
C GLU A 35 29.05 -0.79 -16.37
N ARG A 36 28.19 0.18 -16.61
CA ARG A 36 27.86 0.67 -17.95
C ARG A 36 27.74 2.19 -17.94
N SER A 37 28.51 2.86 -18.81
CA SER A 37 28.47 4.32 -18.94
C SER A 37 28.72 5.09 -17.63
N GLY A 38 29.60 4.55 -16.75
CA GLY A 38 29.93 5.17 -15.45
C GLY A 38 28.83 5.02 -14.38
N ILE A 39 27.87 4.11 -14.59
CA ILE A 39 26.78 3.79 -13.64
C ILE A 39 26.89 2.30 -13.30
N HIS A 40 26.73 1.96 -12.02
CA HIS A 40 26.64 0.58 -11.60
C HIS A 40 25.28 -0.03 -11.95
N ILE A 41 25.27 -1.27 -12.40
CA ILE A 41 24.08 -2.05 -12.65
C ILE A 41 23.97 -3.10 -11.56
N ILE A 42 22.82 -3.11 -10.86
CA ILE A 42 22.51 -4.02 -9.76
C ILE A 42 22.06 -5.37 -10.32
N ASP A 43 22.45 -6.45 -9.68
CA ASP A 43 22.04 -7.80 -10.02
C ASP A 43 20.61 -8.09 -9.54
N LEU A 44 19.67 -8.15 -10.48
CA LEU A 44 18.25 -8.39 -10.18
C LEU A 44 17.94 -9.80 -9.71
N GLN A 45 18.78 -10.78 -9.98
CA GLN A 45 18.57 -12.15 -9.47
C GLN A 45 18.77 -12.19 -7.95
N GLN A 46 19.81 -11.51 -7.46
CA GLN A 46 19.99 -11.33 -6.03
C GLN A 46 18.91 -10.46 -5.42
N SER A 47 18.51 -9.39 -6.11
CA SER A 47 17.41 -8.53 -5.65
C SER A 47 16.12 -9.32 -5.42
N LEU A 48 15.76 -10.25 -6.31
CA LEU A 48 14.59 -11.11 -6.13
C LEU A 48 14.66 -11.94 -4.86
N GLN A 49 15.78 -12.60 -4.61
CA GLN A 49 15.96 -13.42 -3.41
C GLN A 49 15.82 -12.56 -2.13
N HIS A 50 16.40 -11.37 -2.14
CA HIS A 50 16.30 -10.45 -1.00
C HIS A 50 14.88 -9.89 -0.82
N ILE A 51 14.14 -9.68 -1.91
CA ILE A 51 12.74 -9.28 -1.88
C ILE A 51 11.89 -10.39 -1.26
N ASP A 52 12.05 -11.64 -1.71
CA ASP A 52 11.29 -12.77 -1.19
C ASP A 52 11.57 -12.98 0.32
N ASN A 53 12.81 -12.91 0.76
CA ASN A 53 13.17 -13.00 2.18
C ASN A 53 12.57 -11.85 3.01
N ALA A 54 12.62 -10.63 2.50
CA ALA A 54 12.04 -9.47 3.19
C ALA A 54 10.51 -9.56 3.25
N TYR A 55 9.89 -10.05 2.18
CA TYR A 55 8.44 -10.28 2.09
C TYR A 55 7.96 -11.27 3.15
N GLU A 56 8.58 -12.44 3.23
CA GLU A 56 8.24 -13.45 4.23
C GLU A 56 8.41 -12.93 5.65
N PHE A 57 9.52 -12.27 5.94
CA PHE A 57 9.78 -11.67 7.24
C PHE A 57 8.70 -10.64 7.64
N VAL A 58 8.32 -9.74 6.73
CA VAL A 58 7.29 -8.72 6.97
C VAL A 58 5.94 -9.38 7.22
N LYS A 59 5.57 -10.34 6.39
CA LYS A 59 4.32 -11.10 6.48
C LYS A 59 4.20 -11.81 7.84
N GLU A 60 5.24 -12.52 8.28
CA GLU A 60 5.28 -13.20 9.57
C GLU A 60 5.20 -12.20 10.73
N THR A 61 5.97 -11.11 10.68
CA THR A 61 5.96 -10.08 11.70
C THR A 61 4.56 -9.50 11.90
N VAL A 62 3.86 -9.21 10.82
CA VAL A 62 2.49 -8.66 10.87
C VAL A 62 1.46 -9.71 11.28
N ALA A 63 1.60 -10.97 10.85
CA ALA A 63 0.76 -12.09 11.27
C ALA A 63 0.80 -12.31 12.80
N HIS A 64 1.95 -12.02 13.44
CA HIS A 64 2.11 -12.04 14.90
C HIS A 64 1.66 -10.73 15.59
N GLY A 65 1.01 -9.82 14.87
CA GLY A 65 0.50 -8.55 15.42
C GLY A 65 1.52 -7.44 15.50
N GLY A 66 2.68 -7.58 14.84
CA GLY A 66 3.67 -6.54 14.71
C GLY A 66 3.20 -5.39 13.79
N THR A 67 3.78 -4.22 13.99
CA THR A 67 3.56 -3.04 13.13
C THR A 67 4.84 -2.71 12.38
N VAL A 68 4.70 -2.30 11.12
CA VAL A 68 5.82 -1.89 10.25
C VAL A 68 5.73 -0.39 10.01
N LEU A 69 6.76 0.35 10.37
CA LEU A 69 6.83 1.79 10.14
C LEU A 69 7.47 2.07 8.77
N PHE A 70 6.75 2.75 7.89
CA PHE A 70 7.23 3.15 6.58
C PHE A 70 7.94 4.50 6.66
N VAL A 71 9.21 4.56 6.22
CA VAL A 71 10.07 5.75 6.29
C VAL A 71 10.63 6.09 4.93
N GLY A 72 10.39 7.32 4.47
CA GLY A 72 10.97 7.81 3.23
C GLY A 72 10.71 9.30 3.04
N THR A 73 11.69 10.13 3.36
CA THR A 73 11.58 11.59 3.25
C THR A 73 12.07 12.14 1.92
N LYS A 74 12.62 11.28 1.05
CA LYS A 74 13.02 11.65 -0.32
C LYS A 74 11.80 12.04 -1.13
N LYS A 75 11.86 13.12 -1.91
CA LYS A 75 10.72 13.61 -2.71
C LYS A 75 10.10 12.52 -3.59
N GLN A 76 10.94 11.64 -4.15
CA GLN A 76 10.52 10.52 -4.99
C GLN A 76 9.78 9.43 -4.23
N ALA A 77 9.99 9.33 -2.90
CA ALA A 77 9.41 8.32 -2.04
C ALA A 77 8.15 8.79 -1.29
N GLN A 78 7.99 10.11 -1.10
CA GLN A 78 6.95 10.68 -0.22
C GLN A 78 5.54 10.23 -0.57
N GLU A 79 5.21 10.24 -1.87
CA GLU A 79 3.88 9.87 -2.37
C GLU A 79 3.65 8.36 -2.28
N ALA A 80 4.63 7.56 -2.73
CA ALA A 80 4.56 6.10 -2.66
C ALA A 80 4.42 5.58 -1.22
N ILE A 81 5.17 6.16 -0.28
CA ILE A 81 5.08 5.84 1.15
C ILE A 81 3.69 6.19 1.69
N LEU A 82 3.19 7.40 1.40
CA LEU A 82 1.87 7.84 1.85
C LEU A 82 0.77 6.91 1.35
N GLU A 83 0.75 6.66 0.04
CA GLU A 83 -0.27 5.84 -0.60
C GLU A 83 -0.27 4.40 -0.06
N GLN A 84 0.90 3.75 -0.06
CA GLN A 84 0.98 2.34 0.30
C GLN A 84 0.80 2.11 1.80
N ALA A 85 1.35 2.96 2.66
CA ALA A 85 1.15 2.85 4.10
C ALA A 85 -0.30 3.10 4.50
N THR A 86 -0.97 4.08 3.87
CA THR A 86 -2.40 4.34 4.11
C THR A 86 -3.26 3.18 3.63
N ARG A 87 -2.95 2.57 2.49
CA ARG A 87 -3.65 1.39 1.95
C ARG A 87 -3.70 0.23 2.94
N VAL A 88 -2.60 0.00 3.65
CA VAL A 88 -2.48 -1.13 4.61
C VAL A 88 -2.65 -0.72 6.07
N GLY A 89 -3.01 0.55 6.34
CA GLY A 89 -3.25 1.06 7.71
C GLY A 89 -2.01 1.06 8.60
N GLN A 90 -0.80 1.14 8.03
CA GLN A 90 0.45 1.17 8.76
C GLN A 90 0.95 2.61 9.00
N PRO A 91 1.70 2.83 10.09
CA PRO A 91 2.30 4.14 10.36
C PRO A 91 3.38 4.48 9.34
N TYR A 92 3.54 5.78 9.05
CA TYR A 92 4.54 6.26 8.11
C TYR A 92 5.14 7.61 8.48
N VAL A 93 6.35 7.87 7.97
CA VAL A 93 7.04 9.17 8.05
C VAL A 93 7.56 9.52 6.66
N ASN A 94 6.91 10.51 6.00
CA ASN A 94 7.23 10.88 4.62
C ASN A 94 7.77 12.30 4.45
N GLN A 95 7.83 13.13 5.50
CA GLN A 95 8.29 14.51 5.38
C GLN A 95 9.69 14.71 5.98
N ARG A 96 9.84 14.45 7.26
CA ARG A 96 11.10 14.60 7.97
C ARG A 96 11.15 13.67 9.17
N TRP A 97 12.24 12.94 9.31
CA TRP A 97 12.52 12.21 10.53
C TRP A 97 12.86 13.17 11.67
N LEU A 98 12.21 13.02 12.80
CA LEU A 98 12.51 13.78 14.01
C LEU A 98 13.44 12.94 14.87
N GLY A 99 14.60 13.50 15.25
CA GLY A 99 15.52 12.80 16.13
C GLY A 99 14.86 12.44 17.46
N GLY A 100 15.04 11.18 17.89
CA GLY A 100 14.40 10.63 19.08
C GLY A 100 12.99 10.09 18.85
N LEU A 101 12.55 9.93 17.59
CA LEU A 101 11.20 9.46 17.28
C LEU A 101 10.95 8.06 17.84
N LEU A 102 11.93 7.17 17.79
CA LEU A 102 11.86 5.83 18.37
C LEU A 102 12.45 5.78 19.77
N THR A 103 13.64 6.37 19.96
CA THR A 103 14.39 6.28 21.22
C THR A 103 13.80 7.14 22.34
N ASN A 104 13.07 8.20 22.02
CA ASN A 104 12.38 9.07 22.99
C ASN A 104 10.87 9.12 22.72
N PHE A 105 10.27 7.95 22.61
CA PHE A 105 8.86 7.81 22.25
C PHE A 105 7.89 8.49 23.23
N ASN A 106 8.25 8.58 24.53
CA ASN A 106 7.44 9.29 25.52
C ASN A 106 7.26 10.78 25.20
N THR A 107 8.31 11.43 24.69
CA THR A 107 8.22 12.85 24.28
C THR A 107 7.42 13.00 23.00
N VAL A 108 7.56 12.06 22.08
CA VAL A 108 6.75 12.02 20.84
C VAL A 108 5.28 11.78 21.18
N GLY A 109 4.97 10.89 22.12
CA GLY A 109 3.60 10.64 22.60
C GLY A 109 2.93 11.91 23.16
N LYS A 110 3.66 12.73 23.91
CA LYS A 110 3.16 14.04 24.39
C LYS A 110 2.85 15.00 23.23
N ARG A 111 3.64 14.97 22.15
CA ARG A 111 3.38 15.77 20.95
C ARG A 111 2.19 15.25 20.16
N LEU A 112 2.01 13.93 20.10
CA LEU A 112 0.81 13.31 19.49
C LEU A 112 -0.45 13.64 20.29
N ALA A 113 -0.40 13.60 21.62
CA ALA A 113 -1.51 14.03 22.48
C ALA A 113 -1.84 15.51 22.22
N ARG A 114 -0.81 16.38 22.15
CA ARG A 114 -1.00 17.80 21.83
C ARG A 114 -1.63 18.01 20.45
N MET A 115 -1.27 17.21 19.47
CA MET A 115 -1.89 17.26 18.13
C MET A 115 -3.37 16.94 18.21
N LYS A 116 -3.77 15.90 18.96
CA LYS A 116 -5.17 15.52 19.16
C LYS A 116 -5.96 16.60 19.89
N GLU A 117 -5.40 17.19 20.94
CA GLU A 117 -6.01 18.35 21.64
C GLU A 117 -6.27 19.53 20.70
N LEU A 118 -5.32 19.80 19.78
CA LEU A 118 -5.48 20.89 18.81
C LEU A 118 -6.51 20.55 17.73
N GLU A 119 -6.69 19.28 17.38
CA GLU A 119 -7.72 18.82 16.42
C GLU A 119 -9.13 18.96 16.98
N GLU A 120 -9.30 18.85 18.31
CA GLU A 120 -10.61 19.01 18.98
C GLU A 120 -11.04 20.48 19.09
N LEU A 121 -10.12 21.45 18.85
CA LEU A 121 -10.43 22.87 18.90
C LEU A 121 -11.19 23.32 17.64
N ASP A 122 -12.27 24.04 17.85
CA ASP A 122 -12.98 24.73 16.78
C ASP A 122 -12.23 26.01 16.39
N PHE A 123 -11.67 26.05 15.19
CA PHE A 123 -10.90 27.19 14.69
C PHE A 123 -11.76 28.26 14.02
N GLU A 124 -13.05 27.99 13.77
CA GLU A 124 -13.95 28.94 13.13
C GLU A 124 -14.70 29.81 14.14
N ASP A 125 -15.11 29.21 15.27
CA ASP A 125 -15.88 29.89 16.31
C ASP A 125 -14.99 30.34 17.48
N THR A 126 -14.73 31.66 17.55
CA THR A 126 -14.00 32.27 18.68
C THR A 126 -14.77 32.20 20.00
N THR A 127 -16.10 32.17 19.93
CA THR A 127 -16.97 32.15 21.13
C THR A 127 -16.99 30.83 21.84
N LYS A 128 -16.87 29.72 21.09
CA LYS A 128 -16.82 28.35 21.63
C LYS A 128 -15.43 27.98 22.14
N SER A 129 -14.42 28.46 21.44
CA SER A 129 -13.02 28.10 21.78
C SER A 129 -12.42 28.92 22.93
N GLY A 130 -13.02 30.10 23.26
CA GLY A 130 -12.53 30.99 24.30
C GLY A 130 -11.18 31.68 23.97
N PHE A 131 -10.71 31.56 22.72
CA PHE A 131 -9.45 32.14 22.25
C PHE A 131 -9.69 33.30 21.29
N THR A 132 -8.75 34.24 21.27
CA THR A 132 -8.76 35.32 20.28
C THR A 132 -8.43 34.79 18.88
N LYS A 133 -8.87 35.50 17.82
CA LYS A 133 -8.56 35.14 16.41
C LYS A 133 -7.06 34.96 16.16
N LYS A 134 -6.22 35.78 16.81
CA LYS A 134 -4.76 35.67 16.68
C LYS A 134 -4.24 34.39 17.30
N GLU A 135 -4.72 34.00 18.46
CA GLU A 135 -4.31 32.76 19.13
C GLU A 135 -4.77 31.53 18.37
N LEU A 136 -6.01 31.53 17.84
CA LEU A 136 -6.51 30.46 16.97
C LEU A 136 -5.65 30.30 15.72
N LEU A 137 -5.22 31.40 15.09
CA LEU A 137 -4.32 31.33 13.94
C LEU A 137 -2.95 30.74 14.30
N ILE A 138 -2.41 31.07 15.47
CA ILE A 138 -1.14 30.50 15.94
C ILE A 138 -1.28 29.01 16.21
N LYS A 139 -2.37 28.58 16.88
CA LYS A 139 -2.69 27.18 17.18
C LYS A 139 -2.93 26.37 15.88
N LYS A 140 -3.61 26.94 14.89
CA LYS A 140 -3.81 26.32 13.58
C LYS A 140 -2.47 26.09 12.88
N ARG A 141 -1.57 27.05 12.87
CA ARG A 141 -0.22 26.88 12.31
C ARG A 141 0.61 25.85 13.06
N GLU A 142 0.43 25.74 14.39
CA GLU A 142 1.05 24.68 15.19
C GLU A 142 0.51 23.31 14.78
N LEU A 143 -0.81 23.16 14.64
CA LEU A 143 -1.48 21.95 14.20
C LEU A 143 -1.01 21.52 12.81
N ASP A 144 -1.00 22.43 11.84
CA ASP A 144 -0.53 22.14 10.47
C ASP A 144 0.91 21.63 10.45
N LYS A 145 1.76 22.21 11.30
CA LYS A 145 3.17 21.78 11.44
C LYS A 145 3.27 20.39 12.06
N LEU A 146 2.45 20.09 13.07
CA LEU A 146 2.43 18.77 13.71
C LEU A 146 1.86 17.71 12.74
N HIS A 147 0.78 18.00 12.03
CA HIS A 147 0.24 17.12 11.00
C HIS A 147 1.25 16.78 9.91
N LYS A 148 1.99 17.77 9.47
CA LYS A 148 3.01 17.56 8.44
C LYS A 148 4.15 16.64 8.91
N SER A 149 4.52 16.69 10.18
CA SER A 149 5.66 15.92 10.70
C SER A 149 5.28 14.61 11.39
N LEU A 150 4.12 14.55 12.03
CA LEU A 150 3.70 13.42 12.88
C LEU A 150 2.38 12.79 12.44
N GLY A 151 1.69 13.35 11.43
CA GLY A 151 0.37 12.87 11.00
C GLY A 151 0.35 11.38 10.66
N GLY A 152 1.39 10.88 10.01
CA GLY A 152 1.47 9.47 9.63
C GLY A 152 1.67 8.49 10.79
N ILE A 153 2.08 8.97 11.97
CA ILE A 153 2.26 8.15 13.17
C ILE A 153 1.21 8.42 14.25
N ARG A 154 0.13 9.12 13.90
CA ARG A 154 -0.95 9.53 14.81
C ARG A 154 -1.47 8.40 15.71
N ASN A 155 -1.61 7.20 15.15
CA ASN A 155 -2.17 6.03 15.84
C ASN A 155 -1.10 5.12 16.46
N LEU A 156 0.17 5.51 16.40
CA LEU A 156 1.25 4.71 16.95
C LEU A 156 1.25 4.82 18.48
N THR A 157 0.98 3.70 19.16
CA THR A 157 0.93 3.62 20.65
C THR A 157 2.20 3.04 21.25
N LYS A 158 2.93 2.23 20.48
CA LYS A 158 4.18 1.56 20.87
C LYS A 158 5.20 1.63 19.74
N THR A 159 6.45 1.35 20.05
CA THR A 159 7.52 1.23 19.05
C THR A 159 7.17 0.18 18.00
N PRO A 160 7.47 0.40 16.71
CA PRO A 160 7.18 -0.55 15.66
C PRO A 160 8.05 -1.81 15.80
N SER A 161 7.57 -2.93 15.27
CA SER A 161 8.29 -4.22 15.27
C SER A 161 9.31 -4.32 14.16
N ALA A 162 9.15 -3.57 13.07
CA ALA A 162 10.09 -3.45 11.97
C ALA A 162 9.96 -2.07 11.31
N ILE A 163 10.99 -1.65 10.58
CA ILE A 163 10.95 -0.42 9.79
C ILE A 163 11.29 -0.71 8.33
N TRP A 164 10.54 -0.10 7.42
CA TRP A 164 10.83 -0.04 5.99
C TRP A 164 11.45 1.31 5.65
N VAL A 165 12.66 1.34 5.09
CA VAL A 165 13.41 2.58 4.84
C VAL A 165 13.73 2.73 3.36
N VAL A 166 13.39 3.89 2.79
CA VAL A 166 13.80 4.30 1.45
C VAL A 166 14.92 5.33 1.57
N ASP A 167 16.06 5.08 0.92
CA ASP A 167 17.29 5.90 1.00
C ASP A 167 17.92 5.89 2.41
N THR A 168 18.65 4.82 2.71
CA THR A 168 19.31 4.60 4.00
C THR A 168 20.34 5.68 4.33
N LYS A 169 20.99 6.26 3.33
CA LYS A 169 21.98 7.33 3.54
C LYS A 169 21.34 8.62 4.05
N LYS A 170 20.14 8.92 3.60
CA LYS A 170 19.40 10.10 4.06
C LYS A 170 18.76 9.87 5.43
N GLU A 171 18.21 8.69 5.63
CA GLU A 171 17.48 8.31 6.85
C GLU A 171 18.40 7.63 7.90
N HIS A 172 19.71 7.93 7.88
CA HIS A 172 20.68 7.33 8.81
C HIS A 172 20.29 7.48 10.29
N LEU A 173 19.59 8.57 10.67
CA LEU A 173 19.10 8.75 12.04
C LEU A 173 18.04 7.70 12.40
N ALA A 174 17.11 7.40 11.49
CA ALA A 174 16.08 6.39 11.69
C ALA A 174 16.71 5.01 11.90
N ILE A 175 17.70 4.68 11.07
CA ILE A 175 18.42 3.41 11.14
C ILE A 175 19.19 3.29 12.46
N GLN A 176 19.93 4.32 12.86
CA GLN A 176 20.66 4.30 14.12
C GLN A 176 19.75 4.16 15.35
N GLU A 177 18.58 4.80 15.32
CA GLU A 177 17.61 4.66 16.40
C GLU A 177 17.00 3.26 16.43
N ALA A 178 16.69 2.69 15.27
CA ALA A 178 16.18 1.32 15.16
C ALA A 178 17.21 0.30 15.66
N GLN A 179 18.47 0.42 15.24
CA GLN A 179 19.56 -0.45 15.69
C GLN A 179 19.75 -0.39 17.22
N LYS A 180 19.69 0.82 17.83
CA LYS A 180 19.77 0.97 19.28
C LYS A 180 18.65 0.25 20.04
N LEU A 181 17.49 0.14 19.44
CA LEU A 181 16.32 -0.55 20.01
C LEU A 181 16.22 -2.01 19.58
N GLY A 182 17.15 -2.50 18.76
CA GLY A 182 17.10 -3.86 18.23
C GLY A 182 15.95 -4.11 17.25
N ILE A 183 15.42 -3.05 16.62
CA ILE A 183 14.33 -3.15 15.64
C ILE A 183 14.94 -3.51 14.28
N PRO A 184 14.48 -4.59 13.62
CA PRO A 184 14.97 -4.98 12.31
C PRO A 184 14.64 -3.91 11.25
N VAL A 185 15.66 -3.63 10.43
CA VAL A 185 15.61 -2.62 9.36
C VAL A 185 15.53 -3.34 8.02
N ILE A 186 14.46 -3.07 7.28
CA ILE A 186 14.28 -3.48 5.90
C ILE A 186 14.48 -2.22 5.06
N GLY A 187 15.25 -2.28 3.98
CA GLY A 187 15.45 -1.07 3.19
C GLY A 187 15.97 -1.30 1.79
N ILE A 188 15.81 -0.29 0.96
CA ILE A 188 16.39 -0.27 -0.38
C ILE A 188 17.87 0.01 -0.25
N LEU A 189 18.69 -0.92 -0.75
CA LEU A 189 20.15 -0.81 -0.80
C LEU A 189 20.58 -0.34 -2.19
N ASP A 190 20.84 0.94 -2.34
CA ASP A 190 21.51 1.45 -3.54
C ASP A 190 23.04 1.32 -3.42
N THR A 191 23.75 1.52 -4.50
CA THR A 191 25.20 1.33 -4.59
C THR A 191 26.04 2.28 -3.73
N ASN A 192 25.44 3.35 -3.20
CA ASN A 192 26.07 4.34 -2.30
C ASN A 192 25.86 4.04 -0.80
N CYS A 193 25.05 3.04 -0.46
CA CYS A 193 24.61 2.73 0.91
C CYS A 193 25.51 1.67 1.56
N ASP A 194 25.41 1.49 2.88
CA ASP A 194 26.11 0.44 3.62
C ASP A 194 25.15 -0.74 3.87
N PRO A 195 25.44 -1.94 3.33
CA PRO A 195 24.60 -3.12 3.56
C PRO A 195 24.55 -3.57 5.01
N ASP A 196 25.59 -3.29 5.80
CA ASP A 196 25.70 -3.74 7.20
C ASP A 196 24.76 -2.94 8.15
N GLU A 197 24.21 -1.82 7.69
CA GLU A 197 23.23 -1.03 8.45
C GLU A 197 21.83 -1.64 8.44
N MET A 198 21.57 -2.62 7.57
CA MET A 198 20.24 -3.21 7.36
C MET A 198 20.21 -4.69 7.71
N THR A 199 19.10 -5.13 8.30
CA THR A 199 18.84 -6.55 8.57
C THR A 199 18.42 -7.27 7.28
N TYR A 200 17.56 -6.64 6.50
CA TYR A 200 17.04 -7.15 5.24
C TYR A 200 17.30 -6.12 4.11
N PRO A 201 18.52 -6.09 3.55
CA PRO A 201 18.82 -5.19 2.43
C PRO A 201 18.20 -5.70 1.15
N ILE A 202 17.49 -4.86 0.43
CA ILE A 202 16.95 -5.14 -0.91
C ILE A 202 17.75 -4.32 -1.92
N PRO A 203 18.68 -4.95 -2.69
CA PRO A 203 19.46 -4.24 -3.69
C PRO A 203 18.53 -3.62 -4.75
N GLY A 204 18.60 -2.29 -4.92
CA GLY A 204 17.73 -1.60 -5.86
C GLY A 204 17.94 -0.09 -5.89
N ASN A 205 17.33 0.54 -6.86
CA ASN A 205 17.39 1.97 -7.09
C ASN A 205 16.45 2.74 -6.15
N ASP A 206 16.97 3.70 -5.42
CA ASP A 206 16.22 4.56 -4.50
C ASP A 206 15.88 5.94 -5.09
N ASP A 207 16.36 6.27 -6.31
CA ASP A 207 16.13 7.54 -6.98
C ASP A 207 14.92 7.52 -7.93
N ALA A 208 14.62 6.38 -8.54
CA ALA A 208 13.55 6.26 -9.50
C ALA A 208 12.18 6.10 -8.82
N ILE A 209 11.23 6.99 -9.09
CA ILE A 209 9.87 6.96 -8.52
C ILE A 209 9.20 5.59 -8.75
N ARG A 210 9.35 5.02 -9.95
CA ARG A 210 8.78 3.71 -10.29
C ARG A 210 9.39 2.56 -9.49
N SER A 211 10.71 2.60 -9.26
CA SER A 211 11.43 1.61 -8.47
C SER A 211 10.98 1.64 -7.03
N VAL A 212 11.00 2.83 -6.42
CA VAL A 212 10.55 3.05 -5.04
C VAL A 212 9.08 2.65 -4.88
N GLY A 213 8.22 3.05 -5.83
CA GLY A 213 6.80 2.70 -5.82
C GLY A 213 6.57 1.18 -5.87
N LEU A 214 7.28 0.46 -6.76
CA LEU A 214 7.18 -0.99 -6.88
C LEU A 214 7.63 -1.70 -5.61
N LEU A 215 8.82 -1.39 -5.10
CA LEU A 215 9.37 -2.04 -3.91
C LEU A 215 8.54 -1.75 -2.66
N THR A 216 8.08 -0.50 -2.48
CA THR A 216 7.20 -0.13 -1.36
C THR A 216 5.85 -0.84 -1.45
N ARG A 217 5.30 -1.01 -2.66
CA ARG A 217 4.07 -1.77 -2.88
C ARG A 217 4.24 -3.23 -2.49
N VAL A 218 5.35 -3.86 -2.86
CA VAL A 218 5.64 -5.27 -2.51
C VAL A 218 5.66 -5.47 -1.00
N ILE A 219 6.32 -4.57 -0.27
CA ILE A 219 6.35 -4.63 1.20
C ILE A 219 4.94 -4.37 1.79
N ALA A 220 4.17 -3.47 1.21
CA ALA A 220 2.79 -3.24 1.63
C ALA A 220 1.88 -4.45 1.33
N ASP A 221 2.11 -5.17 0.23
CA ASP A 221 1.39 -6.41 -0.10
C ASP A 221 1.73 -7.52 0.92
N ALA A 222 3.00 -7.62 1.37
CA ALA A 222 3.39 -8.51 2.46
C ALA A 222 2.67 -8.19 3.78
N VAL A 223 2.54 -6.90 4.10
CA VAL A 223 1.76 -6.44 5.26
C VAL A 223 0.29 -6.82 5.12
N ALA A 224 -0.30 -6.62 3.94
CA ALA A 224 -1.70 -6.97 3.68
C ALA A 224 -1.95 -8.48 3.86
N GLU A 225 -1.09 -9.34 3.31
CA GLU A 225 -1.16 -10.78 3.52
C GLU A 225 -1.01 -11.17 5.00
N GLY A 226 -0.06 -10.55 5.72
CA GLY A 226 0.12 -10.79 7.16
C GLY A 226 -1.12 -10.40 7.97
N LEU A 227 -1.80 -9.30 7.62
CA LEU A 227 -3.07 -8.91 8.25
C LEU A 227 -4.17 -9.91 7.96
N ILE A 228 -4.29 -10.41 6.73
CA ILE A 228 -5.27 -11.46 6.36
C ILE A 228 -5.01 -12.73 7.17
N GLN A 229 -3.75 -13.18 7.26
CA GLN A 229 -3.38 -14.36 8.07
C GLN A 229 -3.71 -14.17 9.55
N ARG A 230 -3.49 -12.98 10.09
CA ARG A 230 -3.84 -12.65 11.47
C ARG A 230 -5.35 -12.77 11.73
N HIS A 231 -6.18 -12.31 10.80
CA HIS A 231 -7.63 -12.41 10.92
C HIS A 231 -8.15 -13.83 10.67
N GLN A 232 -7.42 -14.65 9.92
CA GLN A 232 -7.78 -16.05 9.68
C GLN A 232 -7.34 -17.00 10.77
N LYS A 233 -6.34 -16.65 11.58
CA LYS A 233 -6.01 -17.40 12.80
C LYS A 233 -7.07 -17.08 13.85
N PRO A 234 -7.89 -18.05 14.32
CA PRO A 234 -8.71 -17.85 15.51
C PRO A 234 -7.78 -17.44 16.64
N ALA A 235 -8.20 -16.49 17.47
CA ALA A 235 -7.42 -16.04 18.61
C ALA A 235 -7.04 -17.27 19.43
N GLU A 236 -5.74 -17.59 19.52
CA GLU A 236 -5.23 -18.62 20.43
C GLU A 236 -5.47 -18.11 21.85
N GLY A 237 -6.63 -18.45 22.39
CA GLY A 237 -7.06 -18.01 23.72
C GLY A 237 -8.55 -18.14 23.97
N GLU A 238 -9.38 -18.17 22.95
CA GLU A 238 -10.71 -18.72 23.08
C GLU A 238 -10.62 -20.20 22.71
N SER A 239 -10.49 -21.03 23.72
CA SER A 239 -10.89 -22.43 23.62
C SER A 239 -12.27 -22.41 22.96
N ALA A 240 -12.33 -22.90 21.71
CA ALA A 240 -13.60 -23.24 21.13
C ALA A 240 -14.25 -24.21 22.12
N GLU A 241 -15.09 -23.72 23.01
CA GLU A 241 -16.08 -24.58 23.65
C GLU A 241 -16.75 -25.28 22.47
N PRO A 242 -16.78 -26.62 22.47
CA PRO A 242 -17.41 -27.33 21.38
C PRO A 242 -18.82 -26.76 21.29
N LEU A 243 -19.13 -26.19 20.12
CA LEU A 243 -20.46 -25.66 19.77
C LEU A 243 -21.48 -26.64 20.35
N ALA A 244 -22.35 -26.17 21.21
CA ALA A 244 -23.38 -27.01 21.84
C ALA A 244 -24.14 -27.74 20.74
N GLU A 245 -24.50 -29.00 20.95
CA GLU A 245 -25.15 -29.86 19.92
C GLU A 245 -26.32 -29.15 19.23
N TRP A 246 -27.07 -28.32 19.96
CA TRP A 246 -28.19 -27.54 19.44
C TRP A 246 -27.73 -26.43 18.47
N GLU A 247 -26.53 -25.88 18.61
CA GLU A 247 -25.96 -24.88 17.73
C GLU A 247 -25.44 -25.48 16.40
N ARG A 248 -24.93 -26.72 16.47
CA ARG A 248 -24.60 -27.53 15.30
C ARG A 248 -25.85 -27.90 14.51
N GLU A 249 -26.91 -28.36 15.18
CA GLU A 249 -28.20 -28.67 14.53
C GLU A 249 -28.82 -27.43 13.87
N LEU A 250 -28.69 -26.25 14.47
CA LEU A 250 -29.17 -24.98 13.89
C LEU A 250 -28.36 -24.54 12.66
N LEU A 251 -27.05 -24.77 12.65
CA LEU A 251 -26.20 -24.49 11.50
C LEU A 251 -26.43 -25.48 10.37
N GLU A 252 -26.65 -26.76 10.66
CA GLU A 252 -26.97 -27.78 9.66
C GLU A 252 -28.38 -27.55 9.08
N ALA A 253 -29.38 -27.26 9.90
CA ALA A 253 -30.73 -26.92 9.45
C ALA A 253 -30.76 -25.59 8.64
N GLY A 254 -29.94 -24.60 8.99
CA GLY A 254 -29.78 -23.38 8.25
C GLY A 254 -29.10 -23.58 6.88
N ALA A 255 -28.15 -24.50 6.80
CA ALA A 255 -27.49 -24.86 5.56
C ALA A 255 -28.41 -25.66 4.63
N GLU A 256 -29.21 -26.60 5.16
CA GLU A 256 -30.22 -27.34 4.38
C GLU A 256 -31.32 -26.41 3.82
N ALA A 257 -31.83 -25.49 4.63
CA ALA A 257 -32.81 -24.50 4.19
C ALA A 257 -32.27 -23.54 3.11
N ALA A 258 -30.99 -23.18 3.17
CA ALA A 258 -30.34 -22.36 2.15
C ALA A 258 -30.13 -23.13 0.84
N VAL A 259 -29.85 -24.43 0.90
CA VAL A 259 -29.71 -25.29 -0.28
C VAL A 259 -31.10 -25.55 -0.91
N GLU A 260 -32.15 -25.77 -0.11
CA GLU A 260 -33.53 -25.92 -0.64
C GLU A 260 -34.01 -24.62 -1.31
N ALA A 261 -33.74 -23.46 -0.71
CA ALA A 261 -34.10 -22.18 -1.33
C ALA A 261 -33.35 -21.92 -2.64
N ALA A 262 -32.08 -22.28 -2.73
CA ALA A 262 -31.29 -22.16 -3.96
C ALA A 262 -31.75 -23.12 -5.05
N VAL A 263 -32.17 -24.33 -4.68
CA VAL A 263 -32.74 -25.33 -5.64
C VAL A 263 -34.10 -24.87 -6.16
N VAL A 264 -34.97 -24.30 -5.31
CA VAL A 264 -36.28 -23.78 -5.73
C VAL A 264 -36.12 -22.57 -6.68
N GLU A 265 -35.12 -21.72 -6.43
CA GLU A 265 -34.86 -20.57 -7.31
C GLU A 265 -34.29 -21.02 -8.67
N ALA A 266 -33.38 -22.00 -8.69
CA ALA A 266 -32.83 -22.57 -9.92
C ALA A 266 -33.90 -23.32 -10.73
N VAL A 267 -34.84 -24.03 -10.09
CA VAL A 267 -35.97 -24.71 -10.78
C VAL A 267 -36.97 -23.70 -11.34
N ALA A 268 -37.20 -22.58 -10.62
CA ALA A 268 -38.07 -21.51 -11.11
C ALA A 268 -37.48 -20.79 -12.34
N GLU A 269 -36.17 -20.65 -12.41
CA GLU A 269 -35.47 -20.05 -13.56
C GLU A 269 -35.55 -20.97 -14.81
N VAL A 270 -35.38 -22.29 -14.65
CA VAL A 270 -35.48 -23.26 -15.73
C VAL A 270 -36.92 -23.35 -16.26
N VAL A 271 -37.92 -23.29 -15.37
CA VAL A 271 -39.33 -23.31 -15.78
C VAL A 271 -39.73 -22.00 -16.49
N ALA A 272 -39.17 -20.88 -16.10
CA ALA A 272 -39.41 -19.60 -16.77
C ALA A 272 -38.78 -19.57 -18.19
N GLU A 273 -37.61 -20.18 -18.39
CA GLU A 273 -36.99 -20.29 -19.72
C GLU A 273 -37.77 -21.22 -20.66
N GLU A 274 -38.31 -22.31 -20.14
CA GLU A 274 -39.15 -23.23 -20.94
C GLU A 274 -40.46 -22.57 -21.40
N VAL A 275 -41.11 -21.80 -20.51
CA VAL A 275 -42.37 -21.08 -20.85
C VAL A 275 -42.10 -19.96 -21.86
N VAL A 276 -40.96 -19.30 -21.82
CA VAL A 276 -40.59 -18.25 -22.80
C VAL A 276 -40.23 -18.89 -24.15
N ALA A 277 -39.63 -20.09 -24.17
CA ALA A 277 -39.32 -20.80 -25.41
C ALA A 277 -40.61 -21.32 -26.14
N GLU A 278 -41.60 -21.76 -25.38
CA GLU A 278 -42.91 -22.22 -25.93
C GLU A 278 -43.76 -21.06 -26.46
N ALA A 279 -43.69 -19.87 -25.80
CA ALA A 279 -44.38 -18.66 -26.25
C ALA A 279 -43.72 -18.02 -27.50
N ALA A 280 -42.44 -18.25 -27.75
CA ALA A 280 -41.72 -17.81 -28.95
C ALA A 280 -41.98 -18.68 -30.18
N ALA A 281 -42.37 -19.95 -30.01
CA ALA A 281 -42.69 -20.87 -31.10
C ALA A 281 -44.10 -20.65 -31.71
N ALA A 282 -45.00 -19.94 -31.03
CA ALA A 282 -46.40 -19.74 -31.45
C ALA A 282 -46.67 -18.47 -32.28
N LYS A 283 -45.66 -17.66 -32.63
CA LYS A 283 -45.86 -16.46 -33.44
C LYS A 283 -44.98 -16.41 -34.70
N LYS A 284 -45.38 -17.21 -35.74
CA LYS A 284 -45.17 -16.86 -37.15
C LYS A 284 -46.48 -17.13 -37.88
N PRO A 285 -47.04 -16.10 -38.64
CA PRO A 285 -46.85 -16.15 -40.05
C PRO A 285 -46.76 -14.80 -40.81
N ALA A 286 -46.12 -14.93 -41.98
CA ALA A 286 -46.38 -14.31 -43.27
C ALA A 286 -46.09 -12.80 -43.55
N ALA A 287 -45.04 -12.65 -44.28
CA ALA A 287 -44.84 -11.94 -45.55
C ALA A 287 -45.74 -10.76 -45.98
N LYS A 288 -45.09 -9.66 -46.39
CA LYS A 288 -45.21 -8.96 -47.69
C LYS A 288 -44.20 -7.78 -47.76
N LYS A 289 -43.22 -7.91 -48.61
CA LYS A 289 -42.94 -7.24 -49.91
C LYS A 289 -43.15 -5.72 -50.01
N ALA A 290 -42.08 -5.11 -50.47
CA ALA A 290 -41.94 -3.97 -51.39
C ALA A 290 -41.48 -2.68 -50.74
N ALA A 291 -40.44 -2.15 -51.14
CA ALA A 291 -39.88 -1.42 -52.24
C ALA A 291 -39.00 -0.27 -51.76
N ALA A 292 -37.79 -0.20 -52.23
CA ALA A 292 -36.99 1.01 -52.31
C ALA A 292 -37.61 1.95 -53.34
N PRO A 293 -37.23 3.25 -53.44
CA PRO A 293 -35.88 3.65 -53.84
C PRO A 293 -35.37 5.05 -53.38
N LYS A 294 -34.06 5.20 -53.52
CA LYS A 294 -33.27 6.33 -54.07
C LYS A 294 -33.20 7.68 -53.37
N ALA A 295 -31.94 8.03 -53.08
CA ALA A 295 -31.11 9.14 -53.64
C ALA A 295 -31.45 10.51 -53.07
N ASP A 296 -30.60 11.41 -52.69
CA ASP A 296 -29.40 11.99 -53.33
C ASP A 296 -28.68 12.96 -52.38
N ALA A 297 -27.40 12.93 -52.35
CA ALA A 297 -26.48 13.93 -52.76
C ALA A 297 -26.30 15.24 -51.92
N ALA A 298 -25.05 15.47 -51.75
CA ALA A 298 -24.30 16.72 -51.83
C ALA A 298 -23.99 17.48 -50.55
N GLU A 299 -22.73 17.39 -50.09
CA GLU A 299 -21.66 18.34 -50.43
C GLU A 299 -21.78 19.70 -49.75
N LYS A 300 -20.84 19.99 -48.85
CA LYS A 300 -19.86 21.09 -48.96
C LYS A 300 -19.07 21.34 -47.66
N LYS A 301 -17.78 21.06 -47.72
CA LYS A 301 -16.77 21.90 -47.09
C LYS A 301 -16.64 23.20 -47.92
N PRO A 302 -16.08 24.33 -47.39
CA PRO A 302 -14.69 24.40 -47.02
C PRO A 302 -14.24 25.48 -45.98
N ALA A 303 -13.04 25.28 -45.49
CA ALA A 303 -11.91 26.20 -45.36
C ALA A 303 -11.89 27.39 -44.38
N ALA A 304 -10.99 27.29 -43.42
CA ALA A 304 -9.79 28.11 -43.18
C ALA A 304 -9.95 29.62 -42.96
N LYS A 305 -9.38 30.06 -41.81
CA LYS A 305 -8.35 31.10 -41.74
C LYS A 305 -7.85 31.33 -40.29
N LYS A 306 -6.55 31.14 -40.08
CA LYS A 306 -5.66 31.95 -39.23
C LYS A 306 -5.51 33.33 -39.92
N PRO A 307 -4.88 34.37 -39.32
CA PRO A 307 -3.98 34.48 -38.17
C PRO A 307 -4.22 35.75 -37.31
N ALA A 308 -3.65 35.86 -36.20
CA ALA A 308 -2.66 36.82 -35.72
C ALA A 308 -2.18 36.42 -34.32
#